data_84f6098128a697a92328105bae936f7d
#
_entry.id   84f6098128a697a92328105bae936f7d
#
_cell.length_a   1.000
_cell.length_b   1.000
_cell.length_c   1.000
_cell.angle_alpha   90.00
_cell.angle_beta   90.00
_cell.angle_gamma   90.00
#
_symmetry.space_group_name_H-M   'P 1'
#
loop_
_entity.id
_entity.type
_entity.pdbx_description
1 polymer ?
#
loop_
_entity_poly.entity_id
_entity_poly.type
_entity_poly.pdbx_seq_one_letter_code
_entity_poly.pdbx_strand_id
1 'polypeptide(L)' 'MHSIQPGRYRHFKGNEYEVIGVAKDSETMEEVVVYRALYGEQGLWVRPANMFAEIIERDGRVMPRFVRVDS' A
#
# COMPACT_ATOMS: atom_id res chain seq x y z
N MET A 1 5.16 -14.44 0.73
CA MET A 1 4.17 -13.98 -0.27
C MET A 1 3.21 -13.02 0.37
N HIS A 2 2.93 -11.93 -0.29
CA HIS A 2 2.04 -10.90 0.24
C HIS A 2 0.65 -11.06 -0.37
N SER A 3 -0.37 -11.10 0.47
CA SER A 3 -1.76 -11.25 0.04
C SER A 3 -2.47 -9.91 0.11
N ILE A 4 -2.01 -8.98 -0.72
CA ILE A 4 -2.59 -7.64 -0.74
C ILE A 4 -3.76 -7.65 -1.71
N GLN A 5 -4.95 -7.38 -1.18
CA GLN A 5 -6.17 -7.39 -1.97
C GLN A 5 -6.47 -6.00 -2.50
N PRO A 6 -7.06 -5.89 -3.69
CA PRO A 6 -7.53 -4.59 -4.17
C PRO A 6 -8.54 -4.00 -3.20
N GLY A 7 -8.61 -2.69 -3.14
CA GLY A 7 -9.54 -2.00 -2.28
C GLY A 7 -8.92 -0.77 -1.69
N ARG A 8 -9.62 -0.16 -0.75
CA ARG A 8 -9.18 1.10 -0.16
C ARG A 8 -8.37 0.81 1.11
N TYR A 9 -7.26 1.53 1.22
CA TYR A 9 -6.35 1.42 2.36
C TYR A 9 -6.07 2.80 2.91
N ARG A 10 -5.81 2.85 4.22
CA ARG A 10 -5.40 4.09 4.88
C ARG A 10 -3.96 3.96 5.33
N HIS A 11 -3.14 4.94 4.97
CA HIS A 11 -1.79 5.05 5.45
C HIS A 11 -1.82 5.48 6.92
N PHE A 12 -0.80 5.06 7.69
CA PHE A 12 -0.79 5.38 9.13
C PHE A 12 -0.82 6.88 9.39
N LYS A 13 -0.42 7.70 8.42
CA LYS A 13 -0.48 9.15 8.55
C LYS A 13 -1.85 9.73 8.20
N GLY A 14 -2.80 8.91 7.79
CA GLY A 14 -4.17 9.31 7.57
C GLY A 14 -4.63 9.40 6.14
N ASN A 15 -3.72 9.48 5.18
CA ASN A 15 -4.11 9.57 3.76
C ASN A 15 -4.63 8.23 3.28
N GLU A 16 -5.58 8.27 2.34
CA GLU A 16 -6.19 7.06 1.81
C GLU A 16 -5.78 6.83 0.38
N TYR A 17 -5.75 5.55 0.01
CA TYR A 17 -5.32 5.10 -1.29
C TYR A 17 -6.20 3.95 -1.75
N GLU A 18 -6.33 3.80 -3.06
CA GLU A 18 -7.01 2.66 -3.63
C GLU A 18 -5.98 1.73 -4.26
N VAL A 19 -5.90 0.50 -3.76
CA VAL A 19 -5.03 -0.50 -4.34
C VAL A 19 -5.74 -1.10 -5.56
N ILE A 20 -5.09 -1.03 -6.70
CA ILE A 20 -5.63 -1.55 -7.96
C ILE A 20 -5.28 -3.01 -8.11
N GLY A 21 -4.07 -3.37 -7.70
CA GLY A 21 -3.64 -4.76 -7.77
C GLY A 21 -2.16 -4.88 -7.50
N VAL A 22 -1.65 -6.09 -7.70
CA VAL A 22 -0.24 -6.39 -7.53
C VAL A 22 0.32 -6.76 -8.90
N ALA A 23 1.45 -6.16 -9.25
CA ALA A 23 2.12 -6.39 -10.51
C ALA A 23 3.53 -6.86 -10.24
N LYS A 24 4.27 -7.19 -11.29
CA LYS A 24 5.68 -7.55 -11.16
C LYS A 24 6.54 -6.48 -11.80
N ASP A 25 7.65 -6.17 -11.13
CA ASP A 25 8.66 -5.31 -11.72
C ASP A 25 9.29 -6.07 -12.88
N SER A 26 9.32 -5.47 -14.06
CA SER A 26 9.78 -6.17 -15.25
C SER A 26 11.28 -6.49 -15.20
N GLU A 27 12.04 -5.79 -14.37
CA GLU A 27 13.49 -6.00 -14.30
C GLU A 27 13.88 -6.93 -13.17
N THR A 28 13.25 -6.77 -11.99
CA THR A 28 13.62 -7.55 -10.82
C THR A 28 12.71 -8.74 -10.59
N MET A 29 11.55 -8.75 -11.22
CA MET A 29 10.51 -9.77 -11.02
C MET A 29 9.94 -9.74 -9.61
N GLU A 30 10.19 -8.69 -8.85
CA GLU A 30 9.62 -8.53 -7.53
C GLU A 30 8.19 -8.03 -7.64
N GLU A 31 7.37 -8.38 -6.65
CA GLU A 31 5.99 -7.92 -6.62
C GLU A 31 5.92 -6.47 -6.18
N VAL A 32 5.11 -5.68 -6.87
CA VAL A 32 4.87 -4.29 -6.51
C VAL A 32 3.36 -4.08 -6.42
N VAL A 33 2.96 -3.22 -5.48
CA VAL A 33 1.56 -2.84 -5.32
C VAL A 33 1.32 -1.61 -6.19
N VAL A 34 0.29 -1.68 -7.03
CA VAL A 34 -0.13 -0.55 -7.85
C VAL A 34 -1.31 0.10 -7.15
N TYR A 35 -1.20 1.37 -6.85
CA TYR A 35 -2.24 2.04 -6.08
C TYR A 35 -2.39 3.49 -6.54
N ARG A 36 -3.56 4.05 -6.24
CA ARG A 36 -3.92 5.42 -6.60
C ARG A 36 -4.11 6.22 -5.32
N ALA A 37 -3.49 7.38 -5.25
CA ALA A 37 -3.75 8.30 -4.15
C ALA A 37 -5.17 8.85 -4.28
N LEU A 38 -5.92 8.87 -3.17
CA LEU A 38 -7.28 9.40 -3.16
C LEU A 38 -7.28 10.84 -2.67
N TYR A 39 -6.23 11.57 -3.02
CA TYR A 39 -6.11 12.98 -2.71
C TYR A 39 -5.23 13.61 -3.79
N GLY A 40 -5.21 14.94 -3.81
CA GLY A 40 -4.40 15.66 -4.78
C GLY A 40 -4.82 15.35 -6.20
N GLU A 41 -3.84 15.06 -7.04
CA GLU A 41 -4.08 14.76 -8.45
C GLU A 41 -4.49 13.32 -8.71
N GLN A 42 -4.54 12.51 -7.66
CA GLN A 42 -4.97 11.11 -7.74
C GLN A 42 -4.13 10.31 -8.73
N GLY A 43 -2.82 10.53 -8.71
CA GLY A 43 -1.92 9.82 -9.60
C GLY A 43 -1.72 8.37 -9.19
N LEU A 44 -1.20 7.57 -10.12
CA LEU A 44 -0.88 6.18 -9.87
C LEU A 44 0.55 6.05 -9.38
N TRP A 45 0.74 5.17 -8.42
CA TRP A 45 2.04 4.92 -7.80
C TRP A 45 2.27 3.43 -7.68
N VAL A 46 3.52 3.05 -7.52
CA VAL A 46 3.88 1.67 -7.19
C VAL A 46 4.81 1.67 -5.99
N ARG A 47 4.74 0.59 -5.22
CA ARG A 47 5.59 0.40 -4.05
C ARG A 47 5.88 -1.09 -3.93
N PRO A 48 7.11 -1.50 -3.61
CA PRO A 48 7.38 -2.93 -3.39
C PRO A 48 6.39 -3.51 -2.39
N ALA A 49 5.91 -4.72 -2.69
CA ALA A 49 4.86 -5.33 -1.87
C ALA A 49 5.32 -5.52 -0.42
N ASN A 50 6.58 -5.88 -0.21
CA ASN A 50 7.08 -6.06 1.15
C ASN A 50 7.10 -4.75 1.94
N MET A 51 7.30 -3.63 1.25
CA MET A 51 7.24 -2.33 1.93
C MET A 51 5.81 -1.90 2.18
N PHE A 52 4.90 -2.24 1.27
CA PHE A 52 3.49 -1.90 1.46
C PHE A 52 2.92 -2.63 2.68
N ALA A 53 3.34 -3.88 2.88
CA ALA A 53 2.84 -4.71 3.98
C ALA A 53 3.67 -4.54 5.26
N GLU A 54 4.58 -3.58 5.29
CA GLU A 54 5.51 -3.42 6.40
C GLU A 54 4.78 -3.03 7.68
N ILE A 55 5.24 -3.63 8.79
CA ILE A 55 4.80 -3.23 10.13
C ILE A 55 5.79 -2.18 10.61
N ILE A 56 5.27 -1.06 11.09
CA ILE A 56 6.12 0.02 11.60
C ILE A 56 5.89 0.20 13.08
N GLU A 57 6.89 0.78 13.74
CA GLU A 57 6.78 1.15 15.14
C GLU A 57 6.89 2.66 15.26
N ARG A 58 5.94 3.26 15.97
CA ARG A 58 5.93 4.71 16.15
C ARG A 58 5.37 5.04 17.53
N ASP A 59 6.12 5.80 18.30
CA ASP A 59 5.71 6.25 19.63
C ASP A 59 5.33 5.07 20.51
N GLY A 60 6.10 3.97 20.43
CA GLY A 60 5.85 2.80 21.23
C GLY A 60 4.71 1.93 20.73
N ARG A 61 4.11 2.26 19.58
CA ARG A 61 3.02 1.49 19.01
C ARG A 61 3.50 0.77 17.77
N VAL A 62 3.04 -0.47 17.63
CA VAL A 62 3.32 -1.27 16.44
C VAL A 62 2.06 -1.29 15.59
N MET A 63 2.19 -0.93 14.32
CA MET A 63 1.04 -0.83 13.43
C MET A 63 1.44 -1.10 12.00
N PRO A 64 0.51 -1.60 11.16
CA PRO A 64 0.80 -1.72 9.74
C PRO A 64 0.93 -0.34 9.11
N ARG A 65 1.80 -0.23 8.10
CA ARG A 65 1.94 1.01 7.35
C ARG A 65 0.64 1.38 6.66
N PHE A 66 -0.08 0.39 6.13
CA PHE A 66 -1.37 0.57 5.48
C PHE A 66 -2.38 -0.37 6.09
N VAL A 67 -3.59 0.12 6.31
CA VAL A 67 -4.69 -0.68 6.86
C VAL A 67 -5.85 -0.65 5.87
N ARG A 68 -6.39 -1.80 5.56
CA ARG A 68 -7.54 -1.87 4.68
C ARG A 68 -8.76 -1.25 5.36
N VAL A 69 -9.43 -0.35 4.64
CA VAL A 69 -10.60 0.35 5.18
C VAL A 69 -11.77 0.10 4.24
N ASP A 70 -12.45 -0.99 4.45
CA ASP A 70 -13.63 -1.29 3.68
C ASP A 70 -14.83 -0.56 4.25
N SER A 71 -15.62 -0.09 3.37
CA SER A 71 -16.86 0.52 3.76
C SER A 71 -17.98 -0.49 3.65
#